data_b3932004b1778e9ca8fd00cc586852ef
#
_entry.id   b3932004b1778e9ca8fd00cc586852ef
#
_cell.length_a   1.000
_cell.length_b   1.000
_cell.length_c   1.000
_cell.angle_alpha   90.00
_cell.angle_beta   90.00
_cell.angle_gamma   90.00
#
_symmetry.space_group_name_H-M   'P 1'
#
loop_
_entity.id
_entity.type
_entity.pdbx_description
1 polymer ?
#
loop_
_entity_poly.entity_id
_entity_poly.type
_entity_poly.pdbx_seq_one_letter_code
_entity_poly.pdbx_strand_id
1 'polypeptide(L)'
;MNEKMSFSQLLALSLMLFALFFGAGNMIFPPAMGQLAGTNVGAALAGFIFTDVGLPLLAIAAVVFANRSLDTMAGRAGEKFGRFFIILIYLLIGPLFAIPRTGSVSFEMVVTPFLGADTNPLIFSVIFTAIFFTAVYFLSANPSRIVAIVGKVLTPVLLIAIFIIGLTAVINPIGPLGEPVGDYNTIAFFKGMVEGYAAMDALAAGIFALIVIQNVEAMGIRQEKNIIKYTMLAGLFAAMGLAVVYGILAFVGATAGPLGEFTNGGQLLSAVSKHMFGTAGMLILGVAVLFACLTTAIGLTTACGEYFSDHFAKLEYNHIIIAVVLFSFVVSNVGLTQLLSITVPGLLMVYPVLMALVISGFFDKWFKGRQPIYAGILIGSALISIPNGLEALCATYGIDVTAMSNILQMVPLYNLSLGWVVPAIIGGILGYIVSIVKK
;
A
#
# COMPACT_ATOMS: atom_id res chain seq x y z
N MET A 1 -17.64 29.28 18.22
CA MET A 1 -18.50 28.09 18.19
C MET A 1 -17.61 26.88 18.40
N ASN A 2 -17.96 25.96 19.31
CA ASN A 2 -17.18 24.71 19.51
C ASN A 2 -17.46 23.78 18.31
N GLU A 3 -16.54 23.78 17.33
CA GLU A 3 -16.58 22.87 16.19
C GLU A 3 -16.26 21.46 16.68
N LYS A 4 -17.28 20.68 17.01
CA LYS A 4 -17.13 19.32 17.48
C LYS A 4 -17.72 18.35 16.46
N MET A 5 -16.92 17.40 16.01
CA MET A 5 -17.39 16.27 15.23
C MET A 5 -18.10 15.26 16.15
N SER A 6 -19.23 14.72 15.73
CA SER A 6 -19.90 13.63 16.46
C SER A 6 -19.10 12.32 16.31
N PHE A 7 -19.27 11.40 17.27
CA PHE A 7 -18.62 10.09 17.19
C PHE A 7 -19.02 9.31 15.91
N SER A 8 -20.28 9.41 15.49
CA SER A 8 -20.76 8.78 14.25
C SER A 8 -20.08 9.36 13.00
N GLN A 9 -19.85 10.68 12.97
CA GLN A 9 -19.10 11.31 11.87
C GLN A 9 -17.63 10.87 11.86
N LEU A 10 -16.99 10.82 13.04
CA LEU A 10 -15.61 10.34 13.15
C LEU A 10 -15.49 8.89 12.74
N LEU A 11 -16.41 8.03 13.17
CA LEU A 11 -16.42 6.62 12.79
C LEU A 11 -16.61 6.46 11.28
N ALA A 12 -17.54 7.21 10.66
CA ALA A 12 -17.74 7.18 9.21
C ALA A 12 -16.48 7.63 8.45
N LEU A 13 -15.79 8.67 8.93
CA LEU A 13 -14.54 9.16 8.36
C LEU A 13 -13.42 8.11 8.50
N SER A 14 -13.34 7.44 9.64
CA SER A 14 -12.37 6.37 9.91
C SER A 14 -12.61 5.13 9.03
N LEU A 15 -13.87 4.73 8.87
CA LEU A 15 -14.24 3.63 7.97
C LEU A 15 -13.99 3.97 6.50
N MET A 16 -14.20 5.23 6.10
CA MET A 16 -13.84 5.71 4.77
C MET A 16 -12.33 5.58 4.54
N LEU A 17 -11.51 6.05 5.48
CA LEU A 17 -10.05 5.97 5.38
C LEU A 17 -9.57 4.51 5.41
N PHE A 18 -10.16 3.67 6.27
CA PHE A 18 -9.92 2.24 6.27
C PHE A 18 -10.18 1.63 4.88
N ALA A 19 -11.31 1.97 4.25
CA ALA A 19 -11.68 1.45 2.93
C ALA A 19 -10.76 1.94 1.81
N LEU A 20 -10.22 3.15 1.93
CA LEU A 20 -9.24 3.67 0.96
C LEU A 20 -7.92 2.91 1.04
N PHE A 21 -7.45 2.59 2.25
CA PHE A 21 -6.25 1.78 2.46
C PHE A 21 -6.50 0.31 2.13
N PHE A 22 -7.58 -0.27 2.63
CA PHE A 22 -7.83 -1.70 2.53
C PHE A 22 -8.18 -2.13 1.10
N GLY A 23 -7.17 -2.40 0.32
CA GLY A 23 -7.26 -2.78 -1.08
C GLY A 23 -6.71 -4.18 -1.37
N ALA A 24 -6.39 -4.42 -2.63
CA ALA A 24 -5.90 -5.69 -3.13
C ALA A 24 -4.67 -6.22 -2.37
N GLY A 25 -3.69 -5.35 -2.10
CA GLY A 25 -2.46 -5.73 -1.39
C GLY A 25 -2.71 -6.19 0.02
N ASN A 26 -3.51 -5.43 0.75
CA ASN A 26 -3.85 -5.66 2.14
C ASN A 26 -4.58 -7.00 2.37
N MET A 27 -5.18 -7.55 1.33
CA MET A 27 -5.80 -8.87 1.38
C MET A 27 -4.84 -10.01 1.08
N ILE A 28 -3.85 -9.81 0.19
CA ILE A 28 -3.03 -10.92 -0.29
C ILE A 28 -1.70 -11.07 0.47
N PHE A 29 -1.09 -9.96 0.94
CA PHE A 29 0.22 -10.03 1.59
C PHE A 29 0.19 -10.59 3.02
N PRO A 30 -0.71 -10.19 3.93
CA PRO A 30 -0.73 -10.77 5.27
C PRO A 30 -0.91 -12.29 5.30
N PRO A 31 -1.84 -12.92 4.55
CA PRO A 31 -1.95 -14.37 4.56
C PRO A 31 -0.76 -15.07 3.90
N ALA A 32 -0.21 -14.53 2.81
CA ALA A 32 1.00 -15.08 2.18
C ALA A 32 2.20 -15.02 3.14
N MET A 33 2.41 -13.88 3.81
CA MET A 33 3.41 -13.72 4.86
C MET A 33 3.18 -14.70 6.00
N GLY A 34 1.93 -14.86 6.45
CA GLY A 34 1.57 -15.80 7.51
C GLY A 34 1.95 -17.23 7.18
N GLN A 35 1.66 -17.69 5.96
CA GLN A 35 2.04 -19.04 5.49
C GLN A 35 3.55 -19.27 5.57
N LEU A 36 4.36 -18.29 5.14
CA LEU A 36 5.81 -18.40 5.14
C LEU A 36 6.44 -18.20 6.53
N ALA A 37 5.82 -17.37 7.37
CA ALA A 37 6.31 -17.07 8.70
C ALA A 37 5.98 -18.16 9.74
N GLY A 38 4.93 -18.95 9.52
CA GLY A 38 4.58 -20.07 10.39
C GLY A 38 4.54 -19.70 11.88
N THR A 39 5.32 -20.39 12.72
CA THR A 39 5.41 -20.11 14.16
C THR A 39 5.97 -18.71 14.46
N ASN A 40 6.67 -18.07 13.54
CA ASN A 40 7.21 -16.70 13.67
C ASN A 40 6.24 -15.61 13.16
N VAL A 41 4.97 -15.96 12.89
CA VAL A 41 3.96 -15.04 12.35
C VAL A 41 3.77 -13.79 13.21
N GLY A 42 3.88 -13.89 14.54
CA GLY A 42 3.76 -12.74 15.43
C GLY A 42 4.85 -11.68 15.19
N ALA A 43 6.10 -12.10 15.03
CA ALA A 43 7.21 -11.19 14.73
C ALA A 43 7.09 -10.60 13.31
N ALA A 44 6.74 -11.41 12.31
CA ALA A 44 6.51 -10.96 10.94
C ALA A 44 5.35 -9.95 10.86
N LEU A 45 4.24 -10.23 11.53
CA LEU A 45 3.08 -9.33 11.61
C LEU A 45 3.44 -7.99 12.28
N ALA A 46 4.23 -8.01 13.34
CA ALA A 46 4.69 -6.77 13.97
C ALA A 46 5.51 -5.90 12.99
N GLY A 47 6.38 -6.51 12.19
CA GLY A 47 7.13 -5.83 11.13
C GLY A 47 6.20 -5.30 10.03
N PHE A 48 5.26 -6.10 9.58
CA PHE A 48 4.26 -5.70 8.58
C PHE A 48 3.43 -4.50 9.06
N ILE A 49 2.89 -4.56 10.27
CA ILE A 49 2.13 -3.45 10.88
C ILE A 49 2.99 -2.21 11.04
N PHE A 50 4.27 -2.35 11.38
CA PHE A 50 5.18 -1.21 11.52
C PHE A 50 5.28 -0.41 10.21
N THR A 51 5.34 -1.07 9.07
CA THR A 51 5.47 -0.41 7.76
C THR A 51 4.14 -0.12 7.08
N ASP A 52 3.17 -1.03 7.14
CA ASP A 52 1.92 -0.87 6.40
C ASP A 52 0.79 -0.20 7.20
N VAL A 53 0.98 0.00 8.52
CA VAL A 53 0.06 0.77 9.36
C VAL A 53 0.78 1.96 9.99
N GLY A 54 1.95 1.74 10.57
CA GLY A 54 2.70 2.76 11.26
C GLY A 54 3.21 3.86 10.32
N LEU A 55 3.84 3.47 9.21
CA LEU A 55 4.38 4.44 8.25
C LEU A 55 3.31 5.26 7.53
N PRO A 56 2.17 4.70 7.08
CA PRO A 56 1.04 5.50 6.59
C PRO A 56 0.54 6.52 7.61
N LEU A 57 0.42 6.14 8.88
CA LEU A 57 -0.01 7.06 9.92
C LEU A 57 1.00 8.20 10.13
N LEU A 58 2.30 7.89 10.09
CA LEU A 58 3.36 8.91 10.11
C LEU A 58 3.33 9.79 8.86
N ALA A 59 3.06 9.25 7.68
CA ALA A 59 2.94 10.03 6.45
C ALA A 59 1.73 10.98 6.50
N ILE A 60 0.57 10.53 7.01
CA ILE A 60 -0.58 11.41 7.27
C ILE A 60 -0.17 12.55 8.20
N ALA A 61 0.49 12.25 9.31
CA ALA A 61 0.96 13.26 10.25
C ALA A 61 1.94 14.25 9.59
N ALA A 62 2.90 13.75 8.81
CA ALA A 62 3.87 14.58 8.10
C ALA A 62 3.20 15.55 7.13
N VAL A 63 2.20 15.10 6.36
CA VAL A 63 1.43 15.96 5.44
C VAL A 63 0.64 17.02 6.21
N VAL A 64 -0.03 16.62 7.29
CA VAL A 64 -0.79 17.53 8.14
C VAL A 64 0.10 18.64 8.72
N PHE A 65 1.33 18.28 9.18
CA PHE A 65 2.29 19.25 9.72
C PHE A 65 3.05 20.04 8.64
N ALA A 66 3.08 19.58 7.40
CA ALA A 66 3.69 20.27 6.24
C ALA A 66 2.71 21.18 5.50
N ASN A 67 1.88 21.93 6.22
CA ASN A 67 0.86 22.83 5.65
C ASN A 67 -0.10 22.11 4.66
N ARG A 68 -0.38 20.83 4.89
CA ARG A 68 -1.31 20.02 4.09
C ARG A 68 -0.89 19.91 2.61
N SER A 69 0.40 19.86 2.34
CA SER A 69 0.91 19.79 0.99
C SER A 69 2.02 18.74 0.88
N LEU A 70 1.79 17.76 0.00
CA LEU A 70 2.83 16.78 -0.41
C LEU A 70 3.95 17.48 -1.16
N ASP A 71 3.61 18.46 -2.02
CA ASP A 71 4.58 19.24 -2.77
C ASP A 71 5.53 20.01 -1.86
N THR A 72 5.00 20.59 -0.77
CA THR A 72 5.81 21.29 0.24
C THR A 72 6.76 20.31 0.93
N MET A 73 6.28 19.12 1.28
CA MET A 73 7.10 18.12 1.97
C MET A 73 8.24 17.60 1.06
N ALA A 74 7.91 17.20 -0.16
CA ALA A 74 8.88 16.68 -1.10
C ALA A 74 9.80 17.79 -1.66
N GLY A 75 9.28 19.01 -1.83
CA GLY A 75 10.00 20.17 -2.32
C GLY A 75 11.13 20.65 -1.40
N ARG A 76 11.15 20.22 -0.12
CA ARG A 76 12.26 20.51 0.80
C ARG A 76 13.60 19.97 0.33
N ALA A 77 13.61 18.87 -0.42
CA ALA A 77 14.83 18.33 -1.04
C ALA A 77 15.22 19.06 -2.36
N GLY A 78 14.36 19.92 -2.83
CA GLY A 78 14.49 20.70 -4.07
C GLY A 78 13.21 20.61 -4.91
N GLU A 79 12.81 21.72 -5.52
CA GLU A 79 11.54 21.81 -6.26
C GLU A 79 11.43 20.78 -7.39
N LYS A 80 12.50 20.62 -8.19
CA LYS A 80 12.52 19.66 -9.31
C LYS A 80 12.43 18.22 -8.80
N PHE A 81 13.16 17.89 -7.74
CA PHE A 81 13.11 16.56 -7.14
C PHE A 81 11.72 16.31 -6.55
N GLY A 82 11.18 17.25 -5.80
CA GLY A 82 9.85 17.11 -5.17
C GLY A 82 8.76 16.82 -6.21
N ARG A 83 8.73 17.60 -7.29
CA ARG A 83 7.78 17.39 -8.39
C ARG A 83 7.97 16.03 -9.07
N PHE A 84 9.20 15.63 -9.37
CA PHE A 84 9.49 14.31 -9.93
C PHE A 84 9.04 13.19 -9.00
N PHE A 85 9.36 13.29 -7.70
CA PHE A 85 9.06 12.24 -6.74
C PHE A 85 7.55 12.06 -6.51
N ILE A 86 6.78 13.16 -6.48
CA ILE A 86 5.33 13.09 -6.37
C ILE A 86 4.70 12.49 -7.63
N ILE A 87 5.14 12.90 -8.82
CA ILE A 87 4.70 12.31 -10.08
C ILE A 87 4.98 10.79 -10.06
N LEU A 88 6.18 10.39 -9.63
CA LEU A 88 6.54 8.97 -9.50
C LEU A 88 5.60 8.24 -8.54
N ILE A 89 5.29 8.81 -7.37
CA ILE A 89 4.33 8.22 -6.43
C ILE A 89 2.97 8.03 -7.10
N TYR A 90 2.42 9.05 -7.75
CA TYR A 90 1.12 8.95 -8.43
C TYR A 90 1.12 7.90 -9.55
N LEU A 91 2.22 7.77 -10.28
CA LEU A 91 2.36 6.74 -11.30
C LEU A 91 2.42 5.33 -10.70
N LEU A 92 3.15 5.14 -9.58
CA LEU A 92 3.29 3.84 -8.92
C LEU A 92 1.97 3.38 -8.29
N ILE A 93 1.29 4.24 -7.52
CA ILE A 93 -0.01 3.88 -6.94
C ILE A 93 -1.15 3.93 -7.96
N GLY A 94 -0.95 4.61 -9.07
CA GLY A 94 -1.89 4.73 -10.18
C GLY A 94 -1.67 3.61 -11.20
N PRO A 95 -1.40 3.99 -12.46
CA PRO A 95 -1.45 3.06 -13.58
C PRO A 95 -0.36 1.99 -13.58
N LEU A 96 0.79 2.20 -12.92
CA LEU A 96 1.90 1.24 -13.02
C LEU A 96 1.69 -0.01 -12.14
N PHE A 97 1.26 0.16 -10.87
CA PHE A 97 1.24 -0.95 -9.92
C PHE A 97 -0.11 -1.16 -9.21
N ALA A 98 -0.61 -0.17 -8.44
CA ALA A 98 -1.73 -0.44 -7.54
C ALA A 98 -3.05 -0.65 -8.28
N ILE A 99 -3.40 0.21 -9.25
CA ILE A 99 -4.67 0.08 -9.99
C ILE A 99 -4.70 -1.21 -10.83
N PRO A 100 -3.67 -1.57 -11.63
CA PRO A 100 -3.65 -2.86 -12.35
C PRO A 100 -3.79 -4.06 -11.41
N ARG A 101 -3.13 -4.02 -10.24
CA ARG A 101 -3.20 -5.09 -9.25
C ARG A 101 -4.62 -5.30 -8.73
N THR A 102 -5.44 -4.26 -8.60
CA THR A 102 -6.85 -4.43 -8.20
C THR A 102 -7.64 -5.29 -9.18
N GLY A 103 -7.43 -5.11 -10.48
CA GLY A 103 -8.04 -5.93 -11.52
C GLY A 103 -7.57 -7.38 -11.48
N SER A 104 -6.23 -7.59 -11.39
CA SER A 104 -5.63 -8.93 -11.35
C SER A 104 -6.06 -9.72 -10.11
N VAL A 105 -6.05 -9.10 -8.91
CA VAL A 105 -6.47 -9.74 -7.66
C VAL A 105 -7.96 -10.06 -7.67
N SER A 106 -8.79 -9.14 -8.18
CA SER A 106 -10.22 -9.41 -8.32
C SER A 106 -10.48 -10.60 -9.25
N PHE A 107 -9.80 -10.69 -10.38
CA PHE A 107 -9.90 -11.83 -11.28
C PHE A 107 -9.47 -13.13 -10.61
N GLU A 108 -8.31 -13.13 -9.94
CA GLU A 108 -7.73 -14.29 -9.27
C GLU A 108 -8.67 -14.87 -8.19
N MET A 109 -9.39 -14.01 -7.46
CA MET A 109 -10.23 -14.44 -6.35
C MET A 109 -11.72 -14.60 -6.71
N VAL A 110 -12.19 -13.93 -7.76
CA VAL A 110 -13.63 -13.97 -8.17
C VAL A 110 -13.87 -15.02 -9.24
N VAL A 111 -12.95 -15.19 -10.19
CA VAL A 111 -13.18 -15.99 -11.40
C VAL A 111 -12.31 -17.26 -11.38
N THR A 112 -11.01 -17.13 -11.12
CA THR A 112 -10.05 -18.26 -11.20
C THR A 112 -10.48 -19.49 -10.40
N PRO A 113 -11.06 -19.40 -9.18
CA PRO A 113 -11.49 -20.58 -8.42
C PRO A 113 -12.59 -21.41 -9.07
N PHE A 114 -13.28 -20.86 -10.07
CA PHE A 114 -14.37 -21.53 -10.80
C PHE A 114 -13.96 -21.99 -12.20
N LEU A 115 -12.72 -21.71 -12.63
CA LEU A 115 -12.21 -22.18 -13.92
C LEU A 115 -11.73 -23.63 -13.79
N GLY A 116 -11.98 -24.42 -14.83
CA GLY A 116 -11.42 -25.79 -14.93
C GLY A 116 -9.91 -25.76 -15.17
N ALA A 117 -9.21 -26.82 -14.78
CA ALA A 117 -7.75 -26.93 -14.90
C ALA A 117 -7.24 -26.77 -16.35
N ASP A 118 -8.03 -27.17 -17.32
CA ASP A 118 -7.68 -27.11 -18.76
C ASP A 118 -8.12 -25.80 -19.43
N THR A 119 -8.67 -24.84 -18.67
CA THR A 119 -9.21 -23.59 -19.20
C THR A 119 -8.12 -22.55 -19.34
N ASN A 120 -7.95 -21.94 -20.51
CA ASN A 120 -7.05 -20.81 -20.68
C ASN A 120 -7.62 -19.58 -19.93
N PRO A 121 -6.97 -19.10 -18.85
CA PRO A 121 -7.52 -18.03 -18.03
C PRO A 121 -7.48 -16.67 -18.74
N LEU A 122 -6.67 -16.49 -19.79
CA LEU A 122 -6.44 -15.18 -20.40
C LEU A 122 -7.74 -14.54 -20.95
N ILE A 123 -8.56 -15.34 -21.66
CA ILE A 123 -9.81 -14.82 -22.24
C ILE A 123 -10.76 -14.34 -21.15
N PHE A 124 -10.91 -15.11 -20.08
CA PHE A 124 -11.75 -14.77 -18.94
C PHE A 124 -11.20 -13.56 -18.18
N SER A 125 -9.87 -13.46 -18.05
CA SER A 125 -9.19 -12.30 -17.46
C SER A 125 -9.49 -11.02 -18.25
N VAL A 126 -9.33 -11.05 -19.57
CA VAL A 126 -9.58 -9.90 -20.44
C VAL A 126 -11.04 -9.44 -20.33
N ILE A 127 -12.00 -10.37 -20.38
CA ILE A 127 -13.43 -10.04 -20.28
C ILE A 127 -13.74 -9.46 -18.91
N PHE A 128 -13.30 -10.11 -17.84
CA PHE A 128 -13.54 -9.67 -16.47
C PHE A 128 -12.93 -8.29 -16.20
N THR A 129 -11.65 -8.10 -16.53
CA THR A 129 -10.94 -6.84 -16.30
C THR A 129 -11.49 -5.72 -17.18
N ALA A 130 -11.97 -6.00 -18.40
CA ALA A 130 -12.69 -5.01 -19.22
C ALA A 130 -13.95 -4.50 -18.51
N ILE A 131 -14.77 -5.39 -17.95
CA ILE A 131 -15.96 -5.02 -17.17
C ILE A 131 -15.56 -4.24 -15.91
N PHE A 132 -14.56 -4.73 -15.17
CA PHE A 132 -14.05 -4.11 -13.95
C PHE A 132 -13.56 -2.68 -14.21
N PHE A 133 -12.69 -2.48 -15.18
CA PHE A 133 -12.14 -1.16 -15.49
C PHE A 133 -13.14 -0.22 -16.17
N THR A 134 -14.13 -0.76 -16.88
CA THR A 134 -15.28 0.02 -17.35
C THR A 134 -16.08 0.58 -16.16
N ALA A 135 -16.35 -0.24 -15.15
CA ALA A 135 -16.99 0.22 -13.92
C ALA A 135 -16.13 1.27 -13.20
N VAL A 136 -14.81 1.05 -13.07
CA VAL A 136 -13.88 2.04 -12.51
C VAL A 136 -13.97 3.38 -13.22
N TYR A 137 -13.95 3.39 -14.56
CA TYR A 137 -14.06 4.61 -15.35
C TYR A 137 -15.35 5.38 -15.05
N PHE A 138 -16.53 4.73 -15.20
CA PHE A 138 -17.81 5.40 -14.99
C PHE A 138 -18.01 5.91 -13.55
N LEU A 139 -17.48 5.17 -12.58
CA LEU A 139 -17.55 5.57 -11.19
C LEU A 139 -16.55 6.70 -10.87
N SER A 140 -15.37 6.71 -11.45
CA SER A 140 -14.38 7.79 -11.26
C SER A 140 -14.75 9.08 -12.01
N ALA A 141 -15.54 8.99 -13.09
CA ALA A 141 -16.00 10.16 -13.85
C ALA A 141 -16.93 11.09 -13.02
N ASN A 142 -17.52 10.60 -11.91
CA ASN A 142 -18.42 11.35 -11.03
C ASN A 142 -18.05 11.18 -9.55
N PRO A 143 -16.95 11.79 -9.07
CA PRO A 143 -16.37 11.53 -7.74
C PRO A 143 -17.33 11.76 -6.57
N SER A 144 -18.24 12.74 -6.67
CA SER A 144 -19.11 13.16 -5.57
C SER A 144 -20.08 12.10 -5.03
N ARG A 145 -20.43 11.08 -5.83
CA ARG A 145 -21.34 9.98 -5.42
C ARG A 145 -20.63 8.78 -4.79
N ILE A 146 -19.34 8.65 -5.03
CA ILE A 146 -18.57 7.43 -4.72
C ILE A 146 -18.30 7.28 -3.23
N VAL A 147 -17.86 8.37 -2.58
CA VAL A 147 -17.49 8.36 -1.15
C VAL A 147 -18.64 7.84 -0.28
N ALA A 148 -19.88 8.16 -0.65
CA ALA A 148 -21.05 7.73 0.11
C ALA A 148 -21.36 6.23 -0.07
N ILE A 149 -21.20 5.68 -1.27
CA ILE A 149 -21.50 4.27 -1.56
C ILE A 149 -20.39 3.37 -0.99
N VAL A 150 -19.15 3.74 -1.23
CA VAL A 150 -17.96 3.01 -0.77
C VAL A 150 -17.95 2.88 0.75
N GLY A 151 -17.99 3.99 1.47
CA GLY A 151 -17.85 3.98 2.93
C GLY A 151 -19.08 3.42 3.67
N LYS A 152 -20.29 3.56 3.11
CA LYS A 152 -21.52 3.17 3.82
C LYS A 152 -22.00 1.75 3.54
N VAL A 153 -21.67 1.19 2.39
CA VAL A 153 -22.20 -0.13 1.97
C VAL A 153 -21.08 -1.13 1.77
N LEU A 154 -20.09 -0.80 0.95
CA LEU A 154 -19.08 -1.78 0.54
C LEU A 154 -18.15 -2.16 1.69
N THR A 155 -17.70 -1.20 2.50
CA THR A 155 -16.78 -1.44 3.62
C THR A 155 -17.40 -2.32 4.71
N PRO A 156 -18.62 -2.09 5.20
CA PRO A 156 -19.25 -3.00 6.16
C PRO A 156 -19.41 -4.44 5.64
N VAL A 157 -19.80 -4.61 4.38
CA VAL A 157 -19.94 -5.95 3.78
C VAL A 157 -18.58 -6.66 3.73
N LEU A 158 -17.54 -5.95 3.30
CA LEU A 158 -16.17 -6.46 3.27
C LEU A 158 -15.70 -6.89 4.67
N LEU A 159 -15.84 -6.01 5.66
CA LEU A 159 -15.44 -6.29 7.03
C LEU A 159 -16.16 -7.49 7.60
N ILE A 160 -17.48 -7.58 7.41
CA ILE A 160 -18.29 -8.71 7.89
C ILE A 160 -17.78 -10.01 7.25
N ALA A 161 -17.53 -10.03 5.94
CA ALA A 161 -17.02 -11.22 5.25
C ALA A 161 -15.66 -11.68 5.80
N ILE A 162 -14.71 -10.74 5.97
CA ILE A 162 -13.38 -11.04 6.51
C ILE A 162 -13.48 -11.51 7.97
N PHE A 163 -14.31 -10.84 8.78
CA PHE A 163 -14.51 -11.26 10.18
C PHE A 163 -15.13 -12.65 10.30
N ILE A 164 -16.11 -12.99 9.45
CA ILE A 164 -16.71 -14.35 9.47
C ILE A 164 -15.63 -15.38 9.12
N ILE A 165 -14.90 -15.21 8.03
CA ILE A 165 -13.86 -16.15 7.60
C ILE A 165 -12.75 -16.21 8.65
N GLY A 166 -12.25 -15.07 9.06
CA GLY A 166 -11.13 -14.98 9.99
C GLY A 166 -11.47 -15.48 11.39
N LEU A 167 -12.62 -15.10 11.94
CA LEU A 167 -13.05 -15.57 13.27
C LEU A 167 -13.25 -17.09 13.28
N THR A 168 -13.84 -17.64 12.21
CA THR A 168 -13.99 -19.08 12.06
C THR A 168 -12.64 -19.78 12.04
N ALA A 169 -11.66 -19.22 11.29
CA ALA A 169 -10.29 -19.74 11.23
C ALA A 169 -9.53 -19.63 12.55
N VAL A 170 -9.80 -18.60 13.37
CA VAL A 170 -9.21 -18.45 14.71
C VAL A 170 -9.81 -19.44 15.71
N ILE A 171 -11.14 -19.65 15.66
CA ILE A 171 -11.83 -20.59 16.56
C ILE A 171 -11.54 -22.05 16.17
N ASN A 172 -11.53 -22.35 14.88
CA ASN A 172 -11.27 -23.69 14.34
C ASN A 172 -10.14 -23.60 13.30
N PRO A 173 -8.87 -23.51 13.72
CA PRO A 173 -7.75 -23.42 12.80
C PRO A 173 -7.66 -24.70 11.94
N ILE A 174 -7.32 -24.54 10.67
CA ILE A 174 -7.25 -25.64 9.68
C ILE A 174 -6.13 -26.63 10.06
N GLY A 175 -5.05 -26.09 10.63
CA GLY A 175 -3.92 -26.90 11.09
C GLY A 175 -3.09 -26.16 12.14
N PRO A 176 -2.00 -26.78 12.61
CA PRO A 176 -1.03 -26.10 13.46
C PRO A 176 -0.32 -24.98 12.69
N LEU A 177 0.36 -24.10 13.41
CA LEU A 177 1.27 -23.14 12.80
C LEU A 177 2.37 -23.89 12.07
N GLY A 178 2.62 -23.53 10.82
CA GLY A 178 3.68 -24.12 9.99
C GLY A 178 5.07 -23.76 10.49
N GLU A 179 6.10 -24.42 9.95
CA GLU A 179 7.49 -24.04 10.19
C GLU A 179 7.84 -22.78 9.38
N PRO A 180 8.65 -21.86 9.95
CA PRO A 180 9.09 -20.69 9.21
C PRO A 180 9.97 -21.07 8.00
N VAL A 181 9.84 -20.31 6.89
CA VAL A 181 10.58 -20.59 5.65
C VAL A 181 11.58 -19.45 5.38
N GLY A 182 12.80 -19.79 4.96
CA GLY A 182 13.83 -18.83 4.55
C GLY A 182 14.14 -17.82 5.65
N ASP A 183 14.16 -16.53 5.31
CA ASP A 183 14.49 -15.42 6.21
C ASP A 183 13.54 -15.29 7.40
N TYR A 184 12.34 -15.85 7.33
CA TYR A 184 11.42 -15.85 8.47
C TYR A 184 11.92 -16.67 9.67
N ASN A 185 12.91 -17.55 9.48
CA ASN A 185 13.55 -18.28 10.58
C ASN A 185 14.35 -17.37 11.50
N THR A 186 15.02 -16.36 10.96
CA THR A 186 16.03 -15.56 11.68
C THR A 186 15.67 -14.09 11.83
N ILE A 187 15.04 -13.50 10.81
CA ILE A 187 14.75 -12.05 10.75
C ILE A 187 13.29 -11.76 10.42
N ALA A 188 12.36 -12.55 10.97
CA ALA A 188 10.93 -12.49 10.66
C ALA A 188 10.33 -11.07 10.75
N PHE A 189 10.71 -10.27 11.76
CA PHE A 189 10.27 -8.89 11.91
C PHE A 189 10.66 -8.04 10.69
N PHE A 190 11.93 -8.08 10.29
CA PHE A 190 12.43 -7.27 9.17
C PHE A 190 11.89 -7.76 7.83
N LYS A 191 11.71 -9.07 7.69
CA LYS A 191 11.04 -9.64 6.51
C LYS A 191 9.59 -9.17 6.41
N GLY A 192 8.85 -9.17 7.52
CA GLY A 192 7.51 -8.61 7.61
C GLY A 192 7.45 -7.12 7.26
N MET A 193 8.45 -6.32 7.68
CA MET A 193 8.56 -4.91 7.27
C MET A 193 8.62 -4.75 5.74
N VAL A 194 9.39 -5.59 5.07
CA VAL A 194 9.52 -5.56 3.61
C VAL A 194 8.22 -5.97 2.92
N GLU A 195 7.55 -7.00 3.44
CA GLU A 195 6.23 -7.40 2.92
C GLU A 195 5.19 -6.26 3.04
N GLY A 196 5.27 -5.45 4.11
CA GLY A 196 4.43 -4.26 4.26
C GLY A 196 4.65 -3.20 3.16
N TYR A 197 5.85 -3.10 2.55
CA TYR A 197 6.05 -2.22 1.38
C TYR A 197 5.15 -2.59 0.21
N ALA A 198 4.93 -3.89 0.04
CA ALA A 198 4.17 -4.42 -1.09
C ALA A 198 2.68 -4.05 -1.05
N ALA A 199 2.12 -3.73 0.12
CA ALA A 199 0.74 -3.25 0.23
C ALA A 199 0.55 -1.85 -0.37
N MET A 200 1.60 -0.98 -0.33
CA MET A 200 1.66 0.39 -0.90
C MET A 200 0.89 1.46 -0.11
N ASP A 201 0.43 1.19 1.08
CA ASP A 201 -0.38 2.12 1.87
C ASP A 201 0.38 3.40 2.21
N ALA A 202 1.68 3.33 2.52
CA ALA A 202 2.45 4.52 2.85
C ALA A 202 2.66 5.47 1.64
N LEU A 203 2.72 4.93 0.42
CA LEU A 203 2.76 5.75 -0.81
C LEU A 203 1.43 6.50 -1.01
N ALA A 204 0.31 5.85 -0.74
CA ALA A 204 -1.02 6.44 -0.87
C ALA A 204 -1.41 7.34 0.30
N ALA A 205 -0.76 7.19 1.46
CA ALA A 205 -1.16 7.83 2.72
C ALA A 205 -1.21 9.36 2.65
N GLY A 206 -0.24 9.96 1.96
CA GLY A 206 -0.23 11.42 1.79
C GLY A 206 -1.42 11.93 0.98
N ILE A 207 -1.83 11.19 -0.03
CA ILE A 207 -2.99 11.51 -0.88
C ILE A 207 -4.28 11.29 -0.11
N PHE A 208 -4.40 10.18 0.59
CA PHE A 208 -5.57 9.87 1.40
C PHE A 208 -5.72 10.85 2.58
N ALA A 209 -4.61 11.39 3.11
CA ALA A 209 -4.64 12.45 4.10
C ALA A 209 -5.36 13.70 3.56
N LEU A 210 -5.10 14.11 2.32
CA LEU A 210 -5.77 15.26 1.71
C LEU A 210 -7.27 15.01 1.55
N ILE A 211 -7.67 13.81 1.11
CA ILE A 211 -9.09 13.43 1.01
C ILE A 211 -9.77 13.50 2.39
N VAL A 212 -9.12 13.01 3.44
CA VAL A 212 -9.65 13.08 4.82
C VAL A 212 -9.78 14.53 5.28
N ILE A 213 -8.78 15.36 5.05
CA ILE A 213 -8.79 16.78 5.41
C ILE A 213 -9.96 17.49 4.73
N GLN A 214 -10.13 17.31 3.42
CA GLN A 214 -11.25 17.89 2.66
C GLN A 214 -12.62 17.46 3.22
N ASN A 215 -12.77 16.18 3.61
CA ASN A 215 -14.00 15.69 4.22
C ASN A 215 -14.26 16.30 5.62
N VAL A 216 -13.20 16.47 6.43
CA VAL A 216 -13.30 17.16 7.74
C VAL A 216 -13.77 18.60 7.54
N GLU A 217 -13.23 19.31 6.55
CA GLU A 217 -13.62 20.69 6.22
C GLU A 217 -15.06 20.77 5.68
N ALA A 218 -15.47 19.80 4.84
CA ALA A 218 -16.84 19.71 4.33
C ALA A 218 -17.88 19.45 5.44
N MET A 219 -17.46 18.82 6.56
CA MET A 219 -18.29 18.66 7.76
C MET A 219 -18.40 19.94 8.61
N GLY A 220 -17.85 21.07 8.14
CA GLY A 220 -17.93 22.38 8.80
C GLY A 220 -16.84 22.64 9.85
N ILE A 221 -15.84 21.79 9.96
CA ILE A 221 -14.67 22.01 10.83
C ILE A 221 -13.68 22.91 10.09
N ARG A 222 -13.43 24.11 10.62
CA ARG A 222 -12.57 25.12 9.99
C ARG A 222 -11.32 25.45 10.79
N GLN A 223 -11.35 25.22 12.11
CA GLN A 223 -10.19 25.45 12.96
C GLN A 223 -9.09 24.44 12.67
N GLU A 224 -7.91 24.92 12.34
CA GLU A 224 -6.74 24.08 11.98
C GLU A 224 -6.45 23.00 13.03
N LYS A 225 -6.45 23.37 14.31
CA LYS A 225 -6.24 22.44 15.43
C LYS A 225 -7.26 21.28 15.43
N ASN A 226 -8.51 21.56 15.09
CA ASN A 226 -9.58 20.57 15.04
C ASN A 226 -9.47 19.69 13.79
N ILE A 227 -9.08 20.27 12.64
CA ILE A 227 -8.81 19.50 11.41
C ILE A 227 -7.70 18.52 11.66
N ILE A 228 -6.56 18.97 12.21
CA ILE A 228 -5.44 18.11 12.59
C ILE A 228 -5.92 16.98 13.52
N LYS A 229 -6.61 17.34 14.59
CA LYS A 229 -7.11 16.39 15.59
C LYS A 229 -7.98 15.31 14.96
N TYR A 230 -8.98 15.67 14.17
CA TYR A 230 -9.93 14.70 13.61
C TYR A 230 -9.34 13.88 12.48
N THR A 231 -8.42 14.43 11.68
CA THR A 231 -7.66 13.69 10.69
C THR A 231 -6.78 12.62 11.36
N MET A 232 -6.06 12.98 12.42
CA MET A 232 -5.22 12.03 13.16
C MET A 232 -6.04 10.97 13.90
N LEU A 233 -7.19 11.34 14.49
CA LEU A 233 -8.08 10.36 15.11
C LEU A 233 -8.66 9.38 14.09
N ALA A 234 -9.09 9.88 12.93
CA ALA A 234 -9.57 9.01 11.85
C ALA A 234 -8.47 8.06 11.36
N GLY A 235 -7.24 8.57 11.21
CA GLY A 235 -6.06 7.75 10.89
C GLY A 235 -5.80 6.66 11.94
N LEU A 236 -5.85 7.00 13.21
CA LEU A 236 -5.62 6.06 14.30
C LEU A 236 -6.69 4.94 14.34
N PHE A 237 -7.97 5.28 14.19
CA PHE A 237 -9.04 4.26 14.17
C PHE A 237 -8.95 3.39 12.93
N ALA A 238 -8.64 3.94 11.76
CA ALA A 238 -8.39 3.15 10.55
C ALA A 238 -7.19 2.20 10.73
N ALA A 239 -6.09 2.71 11.29
CA ALA A 239 -4.88 1.94 11.59
C ALA A 239 -5.15 0.76 12.55
N MET A 240 -5.93 0.97 13.61
CA MET A 240 -6.34 -0.12 14.52
C MET A 240 -7.18 -1.17 13.80
N GLY A 241 -8.11 -0.75 12.94
CA GLY A 241 -8.91 -1.67 12.13
C GLY A 241 -8.05 -2.51 11.19
N LEU A 242 -7.10 -1.87 10.48
CA LEU A 242 -6.15 -2.55 9.59
C LEU A 242 -5.29 -3.56 10.35
N ALA A 243 -4.71 -3.17 11.49
CA ALA A 243 -3.88 -4.06 12.29
C ALA A 243 -4.62 -5.32 12.76
N VAL A 244 -5.89 -5.18 13.17
CA VAL A 244 -6.74 -6.33 13.55
C VAL A 244 -6.99 -7.25 12.35
N VAL A 245 -7.35 -6.70 11.20
CA VAL A 245 -7.60 -7.49 10.00
C VAL A 245 -6.34 -8.21 9.53
N TYR A 246 -5.19 -7.52 9.53
CA TYR A 246 -3.91 -8.14 9.17
C TYR A 246 -3.52 -9.28 10.12
N GLY A 247 -3.76 -9.10 11.43
CA GLY A 247 -3.56 -10.17 12.42
C GLY A 247 -4.38 -11.42 12.12
N ILE A 248 -5.66 -11.23 11.80
CA ILE A 248 -6.56 -12.29 11.41
C ILE A 248 -6.08 -12.99 10.13
N LEU A 249 -5.78 -12.22 9.08
CA LEU A 249 -5.35 -12.77 7.78
C LEU A 249 -4.00 -13.47 7.86
N ALA A 250 -3.05 -12.94 8.62
CA ALA A 250 -1.74 -13.57 8.84
C ALA A 250 -1.89 -14.89 9.61
N PHE A 251 -2.75 -14.94 10.63
CA PHE A 251 -3.03 -16.17 11.36
C PHE A 251 -3.69 -17.23 10.47
N VAL A 252 -4.66 -16.82 9.63
CA VAL A 252 -5.28 -17.70 8.63
C VAL A 252 -4.21 -18.31 7.73
N GLY A 253 -3.27 -17.50 7.24
CA GLY A 253 -2.16 -17.99 6.40
C GLY A 253 -1.25 -18.97 7.15
N ALA A 254 -0.87 -18.65 8.38
CA ALA A 254 0.04 -19.45 9.20
C ALA A 254 -0.52 -20.84 9.54
N THR A 255 -1.85 -20.99 9.57
CA THR A 255 -2.55 -22.25 9.90
C THR A 255 -3.06 -23.02 8.68
N ALA A 256 -2.87 -22.47 7.47
CA ALA A 256 -3.37 -23.07 6.22
C ALA A 256 -2.49 -24.19 5.64
N GLY A 257 -1.38 -24.57 6.29
CA GLY A 257 -0.43 -25.59 5.81
C GLY A 257 -1.05 -26.87 5.30
N PRO A 258 -2.07 -27.49 5.95
CA PRO A 258 -2.72 -28.71 5.47
C PRO A 258 -3.39 -28.59 4.10
N LEU A 259 -3.68 -27.37 3.63
CA LEU A 259 -4.30 -27.13 2.32
C LEU A 259 -3.26 -27.10 1.18
N GLY A 260 -1.96 -27.06 1.49
CA GLY A 260 -0.86 -27.01 0.55
C GLY A 260 -0.14 -25.66 0.52
N GLU A 261 0.80 -25.54 -0.41
CA GLU A 261 1.55 -24.33 -0.67
C GLU A 261 0.89 -23.51 -1.78
N PHE A 262 0.80 -22.20 -1.61
CA PHE A 262 0.18 -21.29 -2.54
C PHE A 262 1.19 -20.24 -3.03
N THR A 263 1.09 -19.86 -4.29
CA THR A 263 2.01 -18.87 -4.90
C THR A 263 1.68 -17.44 -4.49
N ASN A 264 0.45 -17.19 -4.03
CA ASN A 264 0.02 -15.88 -3.55
C ASN A 264 -1.12 -16.01 -2.52
N GLY A 265 -1.32 -14.96 -1.74
CA GLY A 265 -2.35 -14.95 -0.69
C GLY A 265 -3.78 -14.97 -1.21
N GLY A 266 -4.04 -14.62 -2.45
CA GLY A 266 -5.37 -14.72 -3.07
C GLY A 266 -5.79 -16.18 -3.25
N GLN A 267 -4.91 -17.03 -3.78
CA GLN A 267 -5.13 -18.46 -3.90
C GLN A 267 -5.33 -19.11 -2.52
N LEU A 268 -4.48 -18.73 -1.55
CA LEU A 268 -4.57 -19.21 -0.18
C LEU A 268 -5.95 -18.89 0.44
N LEU A 269 -6.38 -17.63 0.39
CA LEU A 269 -7.68 -17.24 0.96
C LEU A 269 -8.85 -17.90 0.25
N SER A 270 -8.77 -18.09 -1.05
CA SER A 270 -9.79 -18.82 -1.81
C SER A 270 -9.87 -20.28 -1.38
N ALA A 271 -8.73 -20.95 -1.17
CA ALA A 271 -8.66 -22.33 -0.69
C ALA A 271 -9.20 -22.46 0.75
N VAL A 272 -8.84 -21.54 1.64
CA VAL A 272 -9.34 -21.46 3.01
C VAL A 272 -10.86 -21.28 3.01
N SER A 273 -11.39 -20.32 2.25
CA SER A 273 -12.82 -20.05 2.16
C SER A 273 -13.59 -21.25 1.59
N LYS A 274 -13.02 -21.94 0.62
CA LYS A 274 -13.59 -23.18 0.07
C LYS A 274 -13.62 -24.29 1.09
N HIS A 275 -12.55 -24.46 1.85
CA HIS A 275 -12.44 -25.49 2.88
C HIS A 275 -13.46 -25.28 4.00
N MET A 276 -13.63 -24.02 4.45
CA MET A 276 -14.50 -23.69 5.60
C MET A 276 -15.99 -23.63 5.23
N PHE A 277 -16.32 -23.05 4.09
CA PHE A 277 -17.70 -22.69 3.72
C PHE A 277 -18.12 -23.20 2.32
N GLY A 278 -17.28 -24.02 1.68
CA GLY A 278 -17.54 -24.52 0.32
C GLY A 278 -17.65 -23.39 -0.71
N THR A 279 -18.47 -23.61 -1.73
CA THR A 279 -18.69 -22.64 -2.82
C THR A 279 -19.25 -21.30 -2.32
N ALA A 280 -20.12 -21.34 -1.29
CA ALA A 280 -20.68 -20.11 -0.71
C ALA A 280 -19.59 -19.21 -0.10
N GLY A 281 -18.61 -19.81 0.57
CA GLY A 281 -17.46 -19.07 1.12
C GLY A 281 -16.64 -18.37 0.04
N MET A 282 -16.35 -19.07 -1.06
CA MET A 282 -15.63 -18.49 -2.21
C MET A 282 -16.40 -17.31 -2.82
N LEU A 283 -17.73 -17.42 -2.96
CA LEU A 283 -18.55 -16.34 -3.49
C LEU A 283 -18.56 -15.11 -2.56
N ILE A 284 -18.73 -15.33 -1.25
CA ILE A 284 -18.73 -14.25 -0.25
C ILE A 284 -17.36 -13.54 -0.27
N LEU A 285 -16.28 -14.30 -0.24
CA LEU A 285 -14.92 -13.74 -0.30
C LEU A 285 -14.71 -13.00 -1.61
N GLY A 286 -15.08 -13.59 -2.75
CA GLY A 286 -14.94 -12.98 -4.08
C GLY A 286 -15.66 -11.63 -4.18
N VAL A 287 -16.91 -11.54 -3.69
CA VAL A 287 -17.66 -10.28 -3.63
C VAL A 287 -16.98 -9.25 -2.74
N ALA A 288 -16.50 -9.66 -1.57
CA ALA A 288 -15.78 -8.79 -0.66
C ALA A 288 -14.51 -8.21 -1.29
N VAL A 289 -13.71 -9.07 -1.93
CA VAL A 289 -12.48 -8.68 -2.64
C VAL A 289 -12.78 -7.75 -3.81
N LEU A 290 -13.79 -8.10 -4.63
CA LEU A 290 -14.21 -7.27 -5.76
C LEU A 290 -14.52 -5.84 -5.28
N PHE A 291 -15.25 -5.71 -4.20
CA PHE A 291 -15.60 -4.39 -3.65
C PHE A 291 -14.41 -3.65 -3.08
N ALA A 292 -13.52 -4.33 -2.32
CA ALA A 292 -12.29 -3.73 -1.82
C ALA A 292 -11.42 -3.22 -2.97
N CYS A 293 -11.22 -4.04 -3.99
CA CYS A 293 -10.43 -3.67 -5.17
C CYS A 293 -11.07 -2.54 -5.97
N LEU A 294 -12.39 -2.58 -6.15
CA LEU A 294 -13.12 -1.54 -6.89
C LEU A 294 -13.02 -0.19 -6.18
N THR A 295 -13.18 -0.14 -4.85
CA THR A 295 -13.10 1.10 -4.08
C THR A 295 -11.71 1.73 -4.16
N THR A 296 -10.67 0.92 -4.01
CA THR A 296 -9.27 1.37 -4.13
C THR A 296 -8.97 1.85 -5.56
N ALA A 297 -9.38 1.09 -6.58
CA ALA A 297 -9.15 1.49 -7.97
C ALA A 297 -9.81 2.84 -8.31
N ILE A 298 -11.05 3.06 -7.85
CA ILE A 298 -11.77 4.31 -8.06
C ILE A 298 -11.07 5.45 -7.33
N GLY A 299 -10.73 5.29 -6.05
CA GLY A 299 -10.06 6.31 -5.25
C GLY A 299 -8.73 6.75 -5.87
N LEU A 300 -7.91 5.80 -6.28
CA LEU A 300 -6.62 6.08 -6.89
C LEU A 300 -6.75 6.68 -8.31
N THR A 301 -7.72 6.21 -9.11
CA THR A 301 -7.99 6.78 -10.44
C THR A 301 -8.44 8.23 -10.34
N THR A 302 -9.34 8.52 -9.40
CA THR A 302 -9.79 9.90 -9.12
C THR A 302 -8.63 10.78 -8.66
N ALA A 303 -7.82 10.31 -7.71
CA ALA A 303 -6.66 11.04 -7.22
C ALA A 303 -5.63 11.34 -8.32
N CYS A 304 -5.37 10.39 -9.22
CA CYS A 304 -4.54 10.62 -10.41
C CYS A 304 -5.18 11.66 -11.35
N GLY A 305 -6.47 11.54 -11.60
CA GLY A 305 -7.23 12.48 -12.43
C GLY A 305 -7.12 13.91 -11.92
N GLU A 306 -7.38 14.13 -10.64
CA GLU A 306 -7.31 15.44 -9.97
C GLU A 306 -5.88 15.99 -9.99
N TYR A 307 -4.90 15.21 -9.53
CA TYR A 307 -3.51 15.68 -9.46
C TYR A 307 -2.96 16.11 -10.83
N PHE A 308 -3.10 15.25 -11.86
CA PHE A 308 -2.53 15.56 -13.16
C PHE A 308 -3.29 16.66 -13.90
N SER A 309 -4.60 16.82 -13.72
CA SER A 309 -5.35 17.93 -14.31
C SER A 309 -5.01 19.27 -13.67
N ASP A 310 -4.76 19.30 -12.35
CA ASP A 310 -4.39 20.51 -11.63
C ASP A 310 -2.97 20.98 -11.96
N HIS A 311 -2.03 20.05 -12.19
CA HIS A 311 -0.62 20.38 -12.42
C HIS A 311 -0.23 20.52 -13.90
N PHE A 312 -1.03 20.00 -14.81
CA PHE A 312 -0.76 20.05 -16.25
C PHE A 312 -1.95 20.66 -17.01
N ALA A 313 -1.93 21.97 -17.23
CA ALA A 313 -3.01 22.76 -17.82
C ALA A 313 -3.55 22.29 -19.19
N LYS A 314 -2.85 21.38 -19.87
CA LYS A 314 -3.26 20.81 -21.16
C LYS A 314 -3.99 19.47 -21.01
N LEU A 315 -4.03 18.90 -19.82
CA LEU A 315 -4.61 17.60 -19.55
C LEU A 315 -5.95 17.77 -18.83
N GLU A 316 -7.02 17.38 -19.48
CA GLU A 316 -8.35 17.36 -18.85
C GLU A 316 -8.53 16.11 -17.99
N TYR A 317 -9.26 16.25 -16.89
CA TYR A 317 -9.54 15.18 -15.95
C TYR A 317 -10.01 13.88 -16.64
N ASN A 318 -10.99 13.97 -17.56
CA ASN A 318 -11.53 12.80 -18.25
C ASN A 318 -10.48 12.10 -19.12
N HIS A 319 -9.60 12.83 -19.81
CA HIS A 319 -8.54 12.24 -20.62
C HIS A 319 -7.54 11.46 -19.76
N ILE A 320 -7.22 12.01 -18.57
CA ILE A 320 -6.30 11.36 -17.64
C ILE A 320 -6.89 10.07 -17.11
N ILE A 321 -8.13 10.08 -16.60
CA ILE A 321 -8.76 8.86 -16.06
C ILE A 321 -8.94 7.78 -17.13
N ILE A 322 -9.25 8.16 -18.39
CA ILE A 322 -9.29 7.22 -19.51
C ILE A 322 -7.91 6.58 -19.73
N ALA A 323 -6.85 7.39 -19.80
CA ALA A 323 -5.49 6.88 -20.00
C ALA A 323 -5.05 5.94 -18.85
N VAL A 324 -5.31 6.33 -17.60
CA VAL A 324 -5.02 5.53 -16.40
C VAL A 324 -5.77 4.20 -16.44
N VAL A 325 -7.06 4.22 -16.73
CA VAL A 325 -7.91 3.01 -16.76
C VAL A 325 -7.49 2.08 -17.90
N LEU A 326 -7.28 2.60 -19.12
CA LEU A 326 -6.86 1.79 -20.27
C LEU A 326 -5.47 1.16 -20.03
N PHE A 327 -4.51 1.92 -19.52
CA PHE A 327 -3.20 1.38 -19.21
C PHE A 327 -3.29 0.30 -18.13
N SER A 328 -4.04 0.55 -17.08
CA SER A 328 -4.24 -0.41 -15.98
C SER A 328 -4.95 -1.69 -16.45
N PHE A 329 -5.91 -1.57 -17.36
CA PHE A 329 -6.55 -2.73 -18.01
C PHE A 329 -5.52 -3.60 -18.74
N VAL A 330 -4.66 -3.00 -19.56
CA VAL A 330 -3.63 -3.76 -20.29
C VAL A 330 -2.67 -4.45 -19.32
N VAL A 331 -2.16 -3.71 -18.34
CA VAL A 331 -1.18 -4.22 -17.37
C VAL A 331 -1.78 -5.30 -16.46
N SER A 332 -3.04 -5.21 -16.08
CA SER A 332 -3.69 -6.21 -15.21
C SER A 332 -3.77 -7.60 -15.85
N ASN A 333 -3.76 -7.69 -17.19
CA ASN A 333 -3.84 -8.96 -17.92
C ASN A 333 -2.49 -9.69 -18.09
N VAL A 334 -1.41 -9.14 -17.55
CA VAL A 334 -0.12 -9.84 -17.44
C VAL A 334 -0.17 -10.97 -16.42
N GLY A 335 -1.12 -10.91 -15.49
CA GLY A 335 -1.31 -11.87 -14.40
C GLY A 335 -0.73 -11.39 -13.07
N LEU A 336 -1.36 -11.82 -11.97
CA LEU A 336 -1.04 -11.32 -10.62
C LEU A 336 0.42 -11.63 -10.22
N THR A 337 0.86 -12.87 -10.36
CA THR A 337 2.21 -13.29 -9.95
C THR A 337 3.28 -12.52 -10.71
N GLN A 338 3.10 -12.33 -12.02
CA GLN A 338 4.05 -11.60 -12.85
C GLN A 338 4.03 -10.10 -12.56
N LEU A 339 2.86 -9.53 -12.26
CA LEU A 339 2.76 -8.15 -11.82
C LEU A 339 3.50 -7.93 -10.50
N LEU A 340 3.37 -8.84 -9.53
CA LEU A 340 4.07 -8.76 -8.25
C LEU A 340 5.58 -8.89 -8.40
N SER A 341 6.07 -9.72 -9.32
CA SER A 341 7.51 -9.91 -9.57
C SER A 341 8.23 -8.64 -10.06
N ILE A 342 7.50 -7.68 -10.65
CA ILE A 342 8.02 -6.38 -11.08
C ILE A 342 7.74 -5.31 -10.01
N THR A 343 6.56 -5.37 -9.41
CA THR A 343 6.11 -4.36 -8.44
C THR A 343 6.99 -4.35 -7.19
N VAL A 344 7.27 -5.53 -6.60
CA VAL A 344 8.01 -5.62 -5.34
C VAL A 344 9.43 -5.06 -5.46
N PRO A 345 10.25 -5.41 -6.46
CA PRO A 345 11.54 -4.76 -6.70
C PRO A 345 11.44 -3.23 -6.86
N GLY A 346 10.45 -2.75 -7.61
CA GLY A 346 10.21 -1.31 -7.78
C GLY A 346 9.93 -0.61 -6.46
N LEU A 347 9.18 -1.23 -5.57
CA LEU A 347 8.88 -0.70 -4.25
C LEU A 347 10.11 -0.69 -3.33
N LEU A 348 10.98 -1.70 -3.42
CA LEU A 348 12.26 -1.72 -2.70
C LEU A 348 13.15 -0.52 -3.07
N MET A 349 13.04 0.03 -4.30
CA MET A 349 13.76 1.24 -4.71
C MET A 349 13.18 2.51 -4.08
N VAL A 350 11.85 2.62 -4.00
CA VAL A 350 11.15 3.87 -3.69
C VAL A 350 10.82 4.01 -2.20
N TYR A 351 10.44 2.92 -1.53
CA TYR A 351 10.00 2.97 -0.12
C TYR A 351 11.06 3.51 0.84
N PRO A 352 12.34 3.12 0.78
CA PRO A 352 13.35 3.71 1.65
C PRO A 352 13.49 5.22 1.48
N VAL A 353 13.38 5.72 0.25
CA VAL A 353 13.41 7.17 -0.05
C VAL A 353 12.18 7.87 0.54
N LEU A 354 11.00 7.28 0.41
CA LEU A 354 9.79 7.80 1.03
C LEU A 354 9.89 7.80 2.56
N MET A 355 10.36 6.71 3.16
CA MET A 355 10.56 6.63 4.62
C MET A 355 11.52 7.71 5.11
N ALA A 356 12.66 7.89 4.41
CA ALA A 356 13.64 8.91 4.72
C ALA A 356 13.03 10.32 4.61
N LEU A 357 12.19 10.58 3.61
CA LEU A 357 11.49 11.86 3.43
C LEU A 357 10.48 12.10 4.57
N VAL A 358 9.62 11.12 4.87
CA VAL A 358 8.61 11.23 5.93
C VAL A 358 9.28 11.46 7.29
N ILE A 359 10.29 10.64 7.62
CA ILE A 359 11.02 10.76 8.89
C ILE A 359 11.71 12.12 8.99
N SER A 360 12.40 12.56 7.93
CA SER A 360 13.10 13.86 7.92
C SER A 360 12.13 15.04 8.12
N GLY A 361 10.89 14.90 7.70
CA GLY A 361 9.84 15.91 7.92
C GLY A 361 9.59 16.23 9.39
N PHE A 362 9.68 15.26 10.29
CA PHE A 362 9.54 15.48 11.75
C PHE A 362 10.69 16.25 12.36
N PHE A 363 11.87 16.25 11.72
CA PHE A 363 13.06 16.98 12.16
C PHE A 363 13.18 18.38 11.54
N ASP A 364 12.16 18.85 10.82
CA ASP A 364 12.19 20.12 10.09
C ASP A 364 12.54 21.34 10.97
N LYS A 365 12.04 21.38 12.21
CA LYS A 365 12.39 22.42 13.17
C LYS A 365 13.89 22.50 13.46
N TRP A 366 14.58 21.34 13.48
CA TRP A 366 16.02 21.26 13.69
C TRP A 366 16.80 21.53 12.41
N PHE A 367 16.31 21.07 11.29
CA PHE A 367 16.92 21.28 9.97
C PHE A 367 16.70 22.69 9.44
N LYS A 368 15.72 23.44 10.00
CA LYS A 368 15.37 24.82 9.59
C LYS A 368 15.08 24.95 8.09
N GLY A 369 14.48 23.92 7.48
CA GLY A 369 14.14 23.88 6.05
C GLY A 369 15.35 23.90 5.11
N ARG A 370 16.56 23.58 5.58
CA ARG A 370 17.78 23.62 4.74
C ARG A 370 17.81 22.51 3.72
N GLN A 371 17.58 22.86 2.44
CA GLN A 371 17.52 21.93 1.32
C GLN A 371 18.69 20.91 1.25
N PRO A 372 19.98 21.27 1.46
CA PRO A 372 21.07 20.31 1.34
C PRO A 372 20.97 19.13 2.31
N ILE A 373 20.32 19.31 3.49
CA ILE A 373 20.15 18.25 4.48
C ILE A 373 19.17 17.19 3.92
N TYR A 374 18.02 17.63 3.45
CA TYR A 374 17.02 16.74 2.86
C TYR A 374 17.56 16.04 1.62
N ALA A 375 18.19 16.79 0.71
CA ALA A 375 18.82 16.23 -0.48
C ALA A 375 19.86 15.16 -0.13
N GLY A 376 20.71 15.43 0.87
CA GLY A 376 21.71 14.48 1.33
C GLY A 376 21.11 13.19 1.91
N ILE A 377 20.06 13.31 2.74
CA ILE A 377 19.32 12.16 3.30
C ILE A 377 18.75 11.29 2.18
N LEU A 378 18.06 11.91 1.22
CA LEU A 378 17.38 11.17 0.15
C LEU A 378 18.37 10.54 -0.84
N ILE A 379 19.45 11.24 -1.19
CA ILE A 379 20.52 10.68 -2.02
C ILE A 379 21.17 9.49 -1.31
N GLY A 380 21.50 9.63 -0.01
CA GLY A 380 22.08 8.55 0.78
C GLY A 380 21.17 7.33 0.83
N SER A 381 19.85 7.52 1.01
CA SER A 381 18.87 6.44 0.95
C SER A 381 18.82 5.79 -0.43
N ALA A 382 18.73 6.59 -1.50
CA ALA A 382 18.62 6.13 -2.88
C ALA A 382 19.85 5.34 -3.35
N LEU A 383 21.05 5.70 -2.87
CA LEU A 383 22.31 5.01 -3.21
C LEU A 383 22.28 3.52 -2.85
N ILE A 384 21.50 3.11 -1.87
CA ILE A 384 21.36 1.71 -1.48
C ILE A 384 20.04 1.12 -1.96
N SER A 385 18.94 1.86 -1.85
CA SER A 385 17.63 1.31 -2.20
C SER A 385 17.47 1.02 -3.68
N ILE A 386 18.03 1.85 -4.57
CA ILE A 386 17.96 1.62 -6.01
C ILE A 386 18.74 0.35 -6.41
N PRO A 387 20.02 0.17 -6.04
CA PRO A 387 20.72 -1.09 -6.29
C PRO A 387 20.04 -2.31 -5.66
N ASN A 388 19.50 -2.20 -4.44
CA ASN A 388 18.78 -3.29 -3.79
C ASN A 388 17.54 -3.73 -4.60
N GLY A 389 16.74 -2.79 -5.08
CA GLY A 389 15.61 -3.13 -5.94
C GLY A 389 16.03 -3.67 -7.31
N LEU A 390 17.14 -3.18 -7.89
CA LEU A 390 17.72 -3.73 -9.12
C LEU A 390 18.21 -5.17 -8.89
N GLU A 391 18.86 -5.47 -7.77
CA GLU A 391 19.27 -6.83 -7.40
C GLU A 391 18.06 -7.77 -7.36
N ALA A 392 16.99 -7.37 -6.68
CA ALA A 392 15.76 -8.15 -6.60
C ALA A 392 15.10 -8.36 -7.97
N LEU A 393 15.11 -7.34 -8.83
CA LEU A 393 14.58 -7.42 -10.18
C LEU A 393 15.41 -8.36 -11.06
N CYS A 394 16.73 -8.23 -11.04
CA CYS A 394 17.64 -9.09 -11.77
C CYS A 394 17.54 -10.56 -11.32
N ALA A 395 17.45 -10.80 -10.02
CA ALA A 395 17.25 -12.14 -9.46
C ALA A 395 15.97 -12.80 -9.98
N THR A 396 14.88 -12.03 -10.13
CA THR A 396 13.60 -12.50 -10.67
C THR A 396 13.76 -13.03 -12.11
N TYR A 397 14.64 -12.44 -12.90
CA TYR A 397 14.89 -12.83 -14.30
C TYR A 397 16.13 -13.70 -14.47
N GLY A 398 16.73 -14.20 -13.38
CA GLY A 398 17.90 -15.08 -13.43
C GLY A 398 19.19 -14.39 -13.94
N ILE A 399 19.25 -13.06 -13.85
CA ILE A 399 20.44 -12.29 -14.23
C ILE A 399 21.43 -12.32 -13.07
N ASP A 400 22.67 -12.73 -13.33
CA ASP A 400 23.72 -12.77 -12.30
C ASP A 400 24.16 -11.36 -11.90
N VAL A 401 23.97 -11.05 -10.64
CA VAL A 401 24.36 -9.78 -10.00
C VAL A 401 25.22 -10.01 -8.75
N THR A 402 25.90 -11.13 -8.66
CA THR A 402 26.71 -11.55 -7.50
C THR A 402 27.70 -10.46 -7.08
N ALA A 403 28.34 -9.76 -8.02
CA ALA A 403 29.28 -8.68 -7.72
C ALA A 403 28.58 -7.50 -6.99
N MET A 404 27.37 -7.14 -7.42
CA MET A 404 26.58 -6.07 -6.79
C MET A 404 26.09 -6.51 -5.41
N SER A 405 25.60 -7.75 -5.29
CA SER A 405 25.17 -8.35 -4.03
C SER A 405 26.28 -8.33 -2.97
N ASN A 406 27.49 -8.73 -3.34
CA ASN A 406 28.65 -8.73 -2.45
C ASN A 406 28.99 -7.31 -1.93
N ILE A 407 28.86 -6.30 -2.77
CA ILE A 407 29.08 -4.89 -2.37
C ILE A 407 27.99 -4.42 -1.40
N LEU A 408 26.73 -4.73 -1.71
CA LEU A 408 25.60 -4.31 -0.90
C LEU A 408 25.62 -4.98 0.49
N GLN A 409 26.04 -6.23 0.58
CA GLN A 409 26.17 -6.96 1.84
C GLN A 409 27.25 -6.37 2.78
N MET A 410 28.19 -5.57 2.27
CA MET A 410 29.16 -4.82 3.11
C MET A 410 28.52 -3.63 3.82
N VAL A 411 27.35 -3.19 3.36
CA VAL A 411 26.65 -2.05 3.96
C VAL A 411 26.03 -2.48 5.31
N PRO A 412 26.29 -1.73 6.40
CA PRO A 412 25.69 -2.04 7.69
C PRO A 412 24.16 -2.13 7.60
N LEU A 413 23.57 -3.09 8.29
CA LEU A 413 22.12 -3.36 8.34
C LEU A 413 21.49 -3.82 7.01
N TYR A 414 22.28 -4.10 5.96
CA TYR A 414 21.73 -4.54 4.66
C TYR A 414 20.93 -5.82 4.80
N ASN A 415 21.45 -6.82 5.52
CA ASN A 415 20.76 -8.10 5.77
C ASN A 415 19.43 -7.96 6.54
N LEU A 416 19.21 -6.81 7.18
CA LEU A 416 17.95 -6.46 7.86
C LEU A 416 17.03 -5.61 6.98
N SER A 417 17.34 -5.45 5.68
CA SER A 417 16.65 -4.55 4.74
C SER A 417 16.66 -3.06 5.18
N LEU A 418 17.56 -2.69 6.08
CA LEU A 418 17.79 -1.33 6.59
C LEU A 418 19.12 -0.74 6.12
N GLY A 419 19.76 -1.29 5.10
CA GLY A 419 21.05 -0.81 4.58
C GLY A 419 21.05 0.64 4.13
N TRP A 420 19.88 1.19 3.76
CA TRP A 420 19.72 2.58 3.37
C TRP A 420 19.86 3.59 4.54
N VAL A 421 19.66 3.15 5.80
CA VAL A 421 19.58 4.03 6.97
C VAL A 421 20.92 4.73 7.24
N VAL A 422 22.02 3.98 7.27
CA VAL A 422 23.35 4.54 7.56
C VAL A 422 23.78 5.55 6.49
N PRO A 423 23.71 5.25 5.17
CA PRO A 423 24.00 6.22 4.13
C PRO A 423 23.06 7.45 4.14
N ALA A 424 21.79 7.29 4.51
CA ALA A 424 20.87 8.42 4.67
C ALA A 424 21.31 9.37 5.80
N ILE A 425 21.74 8.83 6.94
CA ILE A 425 22.27 9.63 8.06
C ILE A 425 23.56 10.34 7.64
N ILE A 426 24.50 9.64 7.01
CA ILE A 426 25.75 10.22 6.52
C ILE A 426 25.46 11.34 5.52
N GLY A 427 24.55 11.09 4.56
CA GLY A 427 24.11 12.09 3.58
C GLY A 427 23.51 13.34 4.24
N GLY A 428 22.71 13.16 5.29
CA GLY A 428 22.16 14.25 6.09
C GLY A 428 23.23 15.10 6.79
N ILE A 429 24.24 14.46 7.37
CA ILE A 429 25.38 15.13 8.02
C ILE A 429 26.18 15.92 6.98
N LEU A 430 26.48 15.31 5.84
CA LEU A 430 27.19 16.00 4.74
C LEU A 430 26.36 17.18 4.21
N GLY A 431 25.07 17.01 4.04
CA GLY A 431 24.13 18.09 3.67
C GLY A 431 24.13 19.23 4.69
N TYR A 432 24.20 18.90 5.99
CA TYR A 432 24.30 19.91 7.04
C TYR A 432 25.63 20.72 6.92
N ILE A 433 26.76 20.05 6.72
CA ILE A 433 28.06 20.71 6.50
C ILE A 433 28.01 21.64 5.29
N VAL A 434 27.49 21.15 4.15
CA VAL A 434 27.31 21.97 2.93
C VAL A 434 26.42 23.19 3.21
N SER A 435 25.37 23.03 4.03
CA SER A 435 24.46 24.13 4.38
C SER A 435 25.09 25.22 5.25
N ILE A 436 26.21 24.92 5.94
CA ILE A 436 26.96 25.90 6.73
C ILE A 436 28.00 26.61 5.86
N VAL A 437 28.68 25.88 4.98
CA VAL A 437 29.73 26.42 4.12
C VAL A 437 29.16 27.35 3.02
N LYS A 438 27.93 27.12 2.57
CA LYS A 438 27.26 27.97 1.57
C LYS A 438 26.59 29.23 2.14
N LYS A 439 26.70 29.48 3.45
CA LYS A 439 26.33 30.76 4.07
C LYS A 439 27.47 31.77 3.97
#